data_c0145c8dc638b948e84bddf131edceca
#
_entry.id   c0145c8dc638b948e84bddf131edceca
#
_cell.length_a   1.000
_cell.length_b   1.000
_cell.length_c   1.000
_cell.angle_alpha   90.00
_cell.angle_beta   90.00
_cell.angle_gamma   90.00
#
_symmetry.space_group_name_H-M   'P 1'
#
loop_
_entity.id
_entity.type
_entity.pdbx_description
1 polymer ?
#
loop_
_entity_poly.entity_id
_entity_poly.type
_entity_poly.pdbx_seq_one_letter_code
_entity_poly.pdbx_strand_id
1 'polypeptide(L)'
;MMRKGRMALGSLIISLPLLLILFCFRTWEMGSRDEVQPELQTFQLGDGWGYKVLMNRKVLIYQPTIPAIDSVRSFPTEASARRIGTLVVERIKRNQSFTITTDDIIHSLSD
;
A
#
# COMPACT_ATOMS: atom_id res chain seq x y z
N MET A 1 -57.30 -3.71 -22.70
CA MET A 1 -56.87 -3.16 -21.41
C MET A 1 -55.87 -4.04 -20.66
N MET A 2 -55.97 -5.35 -20.74
CA MET A 2 -54.99 -6.25 -20.08
C MET A 2 -53.58 -6.18 -20.65
N ARG A 3 -53.41 -5.81 -21.90
CA ARG A 3 -52.08 -5.70 -22.52
C ARG A 3 -51.20 -4.56 -22.00
N LYS A 4 -51.81 -3.47 -21.58
CA LYS A 4 -51.06 -2.31 -21.00
C LYS A 4 -50.49 -2.60 -19.62
N GLY A 5 -51.21 -3.40 -18.79
CA GLY A 5 -50.71 -3.78 -17.48
C GLY A 5 -49.56 -4.79 -17.55
N ARG A 6 -49.57 -5.67 -18.54
CA ARG A 6 -48.48 -6.63 -18.73
C ARG A 6 -47.20 -5.99 -19.24
N MET A 7 -47.31 -4.94 -20.08
CA MET A 7 -46.12 -4.20 -20.55
C MET A 7 -45.45 -3.40 -19.44
N ALA A 8 -46.25 -2.83 -18.54
CA ALA A 8 -45.71 -2.08 -17.40
C ALA A 8 -44.97 -2.99 -16.40
N LEU A 9 -45.52 -4.18 -16.15
CA LEU A 9 -44.89 -5.19 -15.29
C LEU A 9 -43.60 -5.74 -15.91
N GLY A 10 -43.58 -5.97 -17.22
CA GLY A 10 -42.36 -6.42 -17.93
C GLY A 10 -41.25 -5.39 -17.90
N SER A 11 -41.58 -4.10 -18.00
CA SER A 11 -40.61 -3.02 -17.94
C SER A 11 -39.96 -2.90 -16.55
N LEU A 12 -40.75 -3.09 -15.47
CA LEU A 12 -40.23 -3.05 -14.09
C LEU A 12 -39.35 -4.28 -13.81
N ILE A 13 -39.68 -5.45 -14.31
CA ILE A 13 -38.91 -6.67 -14.11
C ILE A 13 -37.53 -6.58 -14.81
N ILE A 14 -37.45 -5.92 -15.96
CA ILE A 14 -36.22 -5.76 -16.74
C ILE A 14 -35.33 -4.70 -16.12
N SER A 15 -35.87 -3.62 -15.54
CA SER A 15 -35.08 -2.54 -14.94
C SER A 15 -34.41 -2.91 -13.62
N LEU A 16 -35.03 -3.74 -12.81
CA LEU A 16 -34.48 -4.19 -11.52
C LEU A 16 -33.20 -5.01 -11.64
N PRO A 17 -33.13 -6.08 -12.48
CA PRO A 17 -31.86 -6.81 -12.63
C PRO A 17 -30.76 -5.99 -13.29
N LEU A 18 -31.09 -5.02 -14.14
CA LEU A 18 -30.12 -4.12 -14.73
C LEU A 18 -29.46 -3.24 -13.68
N LEU A 19 -30.22 -2.71 -12.72
CA LEU A 19 -29.70 -1.93 -11.60
C LEU A 19 -28.81 -2.76 -10.69
N LEU A 20 -29.18 -4.02 -10.42
CA LEU A 20 -28.37 -4.95 -9.63
C LEU A 20 -27.03 -5.28 -10.31
N ILE A 21 -27.04 -5.47 -11.61
CA ILE A 21 -25.83 -5.74 -12.39
C ILE A 21 -24.89 -4.53 -12.35
N LEU A 22 -25.41 -3.32 -12.51
CA LEU A 22 -24.64 -2.09 -12.40
C LEU A 22 -24.06 -1.89 -11.00
N PHE A 23 -24.80 -2.22 -9.96
CA PHE A 23 -24.35 -2.14 -8.58
C PHE A 23 -23.24 -3.16 -8.31
N CYS A 24 -23.38 -4.38 -8.76
CA CYS A 24 -22.35 -5.43 -8.65
C CYS A 24 -21.07 -5.03 -9.41
N PHE A 25 -21.22 -4.40 -10.57
CA PHE A 25 -20.08 -3.95 -11.35
C PHE A 25 -19.29 -2.87 -10.63
N ARG A 26 -19.96 -1.94 -9.96
CA ARG A 26 -19.29 -0.90 -9.16
C ARG A 26 -18.57 -1.46 -7.94
N THR A 27 -19.16 -2.42 -7.26
CA THR A 27 -18.50 -3.05 -6.12
C THR A 27 -17.30 -3.89 -6.56
N TRP A 28 -17.34 -4.44 -7.74
CA TRP A 28 -16.25 -5.23 -8.28
C TRP A 28 -15.05 -4.35 -8.67
N GLU A 29 -15.30 -3.18 -9.25
CA GLU A 29 -14.25 -2.21 -9.54
C GLU A 29 -13.56 -1.69 -8.27
N MET A 30 -14.29 -1.51 -7.19
CA MET A 30 -13.72 -1.16 -5.90
C MET A 30 -12.87 -2.30 -5.32
N GLY A 31 -13.26 -3.55 -5.52
CA GLY A 31 -12.48 -4.71 -5.07
C GLY A 31 -11.21 -4.95 -5.86
N SER A 32 -11.17 -4.61 -7.14
CA SER A 32 -9.99 -4.76 -8.00
C SER A 32 -8.98 -3.63 -7.82
N ARG A 33 -9.38 -2.53 -7.18
CA ARG A 33 -8.50 -1.41 -6.85
C ARG A 33 -7.78 -1.55 -5.51
N ASP A 34 -7.97 -2.65 -4.80
CA ASP A 34 -7.07 -3.01 -3.72
C ASP A 34 -5.71 -3.39 -4.31
N GLU A 35 -5.07 -2.39 -4.91
CA GLU A 35 -3.67 -2.49 -5.24
C GLU A 35 -2.94 -2.80 -3.95
N VAL A 36 -2.14 -3.86 -3.98
CA VAL A 36 -1.33 -4.25 -2.85
C VAL A 36 -0.41 -3.09 -2.53
N GLN A 37 -0.72 -2.37 -1.45
CA GLN A 37 0.10 -1.25 -0.99
C GLN A 37 1.23 -1.78 -0.13
N PRO A 38 2.46 -1.29 -0.32
CA PRO A 38 3.55 -1.65 0.57
C PRO A 38 3.28 -1.10 1.98
N GLU A 39 3.50 -1.93 2.98
CA GLU A 39 3.31 -1.60 4.39
C GLU A 39 4.66 -1.51 5.07
N LEU A 40 4.89 -0.40 5.78
CA LEU A 40 6.11 -0.18 6.54
C LEU A 40 5.89 -0.58 7.99
N GLN A 41 6.79 -1.38 8.52
CA GLN A 41 6.84 -1.72 9.94
C GLN A 41 8.25 -1.46 10.46
N THR A 42 8.34 -0.78 11.61
CA THR A 42 9.59 -0.62 12.34
C THR A 42 9.66 -1.66 13.45
N PHE A 43 10.86 -2.04 13.83
CA PHE A 43 11.08 -2.98 14.94
C PHE A 43 12.33 -2.58 15.71
N GLN A 44 12.34 -2.89 16.98
CA GLN A 44 13.50 -2.68 17.84
C GLN A 44 14.45 -3.86 17.75
N LEU A 45 15.74 -3.58 17.63
CA LEU A 45 16.77 -4.61 17.58
C LEU A 45 17.92 -4.18 18.50
N GLY A 46 18.01 -4.79 19.68
CA GLY A 46 18.95 -4.37 20.71
C GLY A 46 18.68 -2.93 21.15
N ASP A 47 19.68 -2.09 21.09
CA ASP A 47 19.56 -0.66 21.42
C ASP A 47 19.12 0.20 20.24
N GLY A 48 18.93 -0.38 19.07
CA GLY A 48 18.60 0.34 17.86
C GLY A 48 17.30 -0.11 17.23
N TRP A 49 17.07 0.38 16.03
CA TRP A 49 15.84 0.15 15.28
C TRP A 49 16.15 -0.27 13.86
N GLY A 50 15.23 -1.02 13.28
CA GLY A 50 15.25 -1.38 11.87
C GLY A 50 13.86 -1.21 11.28
N TYR A 51 13.74 -1.49 10.00
CA TYR A 51 12.44 -1.48 9.35
C TYR A 51 12.31 -2.65 8.39
N LYS A 52 11.08 -3.01 8.10
CA LYS A 52 10.73 -3.96 7.06
C LYS A 52 9.57 -3.42 6.25
N VAL A 53 9.56 -3.74 4.97
CA VAL A 53 8.48 -3.41 4.06
C VAL A 53 7.81 -4.70 3.65
N LEU A 54 6.50 -4.78 3.87
CA LEU A 54 5.68 -5.92 3.50
C LEU A 54 4.83 -5.57 2.28
N MET A 55 4.62 -6.55 1.44
CA MET A 55 3.72 -6.45 0.32
C MET A 55 2.89 -7.72 0.27
N ASN A 56 1.57 -7.57 0.33
CA ASN A 56 0.65 -8.70 0.38
C ASN A 56 0.97 -9.67 1.53
N ARG A 57 1.26 -9.12 2.73
CA ARG A 57 1.62 -9.84 3.95
C ARG A 57 2.95 -10.62 3.87
N LYS A 58 3.71 -10.42 2.81
CA LYS A 58 5.04 -11.01 2.64
C LYS A 58 6.11 -9.94 2.82
N VAL A 59 7.19 -10.30 3.51
CA VAL A 59 8.31 -9.39 3.68
C VAL A 59 9.03 -9.23 2.35
N LEU A 60 8.99 -8.03 1.79
CA LEU A 60 9.70 -7.67 0.56
C LEU A 60 11.10 -7.17 0.87
N ILE A 61 11.25 -6.34 1.91
CA ILE A 61 12.52 -5.77 2.33
C ILE A 61 12.63 -5.94 3.84
N TYR A 62 13.78 -6.42 4.28
CA TYR A 62 14.14 -6.53 5.69
C TYR A 62 15.43 -5.76 5.89
N GLN A 63 15.37 -4.66 6.62
CA GLN A 63 16.51 -3.76 6.80
C GLN A 63 16.78 -3.54 8.30
N PRO A 64 17.59 -4.41 8.93
CA PRO A 64 17.90 -4.27 10.36
C PRO A 64 18.97 -3.21 10.64
N THR A 65 19.72 -2.79 9.62
CA THR A 65 20.83 -1.85 9.77
C THR A 65 20.72 -0.71 8.78
N ILE A 66 21.44 0.38 9.06
CA ILE A 66 21.47 1.54 8.17
C ILE A 66 22.17 1.17 6.87
N PRO A 67 21.50 1.31 5.70
CA PRO A 67 22.15 1.04 4.41
C PRO A 67 23.12 2.17 4.04
N ALA A 68 24.00 1.89 3.07
CA ALA A 68 24.89 2.87 2.45
C ALA A 68 25.93 3.49 3.39
N ILE A 69 26.24 2.85 4.53
CA ILE A 69 27.34 3.25 5.41
C ILE A 69 28.32 2.10 5.59
N ASP A 70 29.58 2.44 5.88
CA ASP A 70 30.67 1.46 5.95
C ASP A 70 30.62 0.55 7.18
N SER A 71 29.90 0.98 8.23
CA SER A 71 29.77 0.22 9.46
C SER A 71 28.38 -0.35 9.61
N VAL A 72 28.28 -1.57 10.19
CA VAL A 72 27.00 -2.22 10.48
C VAL A 72 26.41 -1.58 11.75
N ARG A 73 25.40 -0.75 11.59
CA ARG A 73 24.72 -0.08 12.69
C ARG A 73 23.22 -0.12 12.49
N SER A 74 22.49 -0.34 13.59
CA SER A 74 21.04 -0.13 13.61
C SER A 74 20.71 1.36 13.58
N PHE A 75 19.49 1.69 13.18
CA PHE A 75 19.04 3.08 13.27
C PHE A 75 18.97 3.51 14.75
N PRO A 76 19.44 4.72 15.09
CA PRO A 76 19.46 5.14 16.49
C PRO A 76 18.08 5.35 17.10
N THR A 77 17.09 5.74 16.29
CA THR A 77 15.71 5.98 16.75
C THR A 77 14.70 5.32 15.82
N GLU A 78 13.51 5.07 16.33
CA GLU A 78 12.39 4.62 15.51
C GLU A 78 12.10 5.65 14.41
N ALA A 79 12.16 6.93 14.73
CA ALA A 79 11.88 8.00 13.78
C ALA A 79 12.83 7.96 12.58
N SER A 80 14.12 7.71 12.81
CA SER A 80 15.09 7.60 11.70
C SER A 80 14.86 6.37 10.84
N ALA A 81 14.54 5.22 11.45
CA ALA A 81 14.18 4.00 10.72
C ALA A 81 12.92 4.23 9.89
N ARG A 82 11.93 4.88 10.47
CA ARG A 82 10.66 5.17 9.80
C ARG A 82 10.84 6.14 8.64
N ARG A 83 11.70 7.15 8.76
CA ARG A 83 11.98 8.10 7.67
C ARG A 83 12.58 7.41 6.45
N ILE A 84 13.57 6.58 6.66
CA ILE A 84 14.21 5.84 5.57
C ILE A 84 13.24 4.82 5.00
N GLY A 85 12.53 4.09 5.84
CA GLY A 85 11.50 3.13 5.39
C GLY A 85 10.41 3.80 4.57
N THR A 86 9.94 4.97 5.00
CA THR A 86 8.94 5.77 4.28
C THR A 86 9.45 6.19 2.90
N LEU A 87 10.72 6.61 2.82
CA LEU A 87 11.34 6.97 1.55
C LEU A 87 11.37 5.77 0.59
N VAL A 88 11.72 4.59 1.09
CA VAL A 88 11.71 3.36 0.30
C VAL A 88 10.30 3.05 -0.20
N VAL A 89 9.31 3.11 0.67
CA VAL A 89 7.90 2.87 0.31
C VAL A 89 7.44 3.86 -0.75
N GLU A 90 7.75 5.13 -0.62
CA GLU A 90 7.38 6.16 -1.59
C GLU A 90 8.02 5.88 -2.96
N ARG A 91 9.28 5.48 -2.98
CA ARG A 91 9.97 5.12 -4.21
C ARG A 91 9.39 3.89 -4.88
N ILE A 92 9.00 2.88 -4.09
CA ILE A 92 8.31 1.69 -4.60
C ILE A 92 6.98 2.08 -5.25
N LYS A 93 6.20 2.92 -4.59
CA LYS A 93 4.90 3.38 -5.11
C LYS A 93 5.03 4.15 -6.43
N ARG A 94 6.13 4.87 -6.61
CA ARG A 94 6.40 5.66 -7.82
C ARG A 94 7.16 4.89 -8.89
N ASN A 95 7.38 3.59 -8.71
CA ASN A 95 8.22 2.77 -9.60
C ASN A 95 9.62 3.36 -9.80
N GLN A 96 10.17 3.98 -8.75
CA GLN A 96 11.52 4.52 -8.75
C GLN A 96 12.48 3.55 -8.09
N SER A 97 13.78 3.73 -8.34
CA SER A 97 14.79 2.98 -7.62
C SER A 97 14.71 3.30 -6.12
N PHE A 98 14.60 2.27 -5.30
CA PHE A 98 14.56 2.41 -3.85
C PHE A 98 15.92 2.22 -3.18
N THR A 99 16.99 2.35 -3.93
CA THR A 99 18.35 2.34 -3.39
C THR A 99 18.54 3.57 -2.49
N ILE A 100 19.00 3.33 -1.26
CA ILE A 100 19.24 4.40 -0.30
C ILE A 100 20.69 4.87 -0.45
N THR A 101 20.86 6.18 -0.59
CA THR A 101 22.16 6.82 -0.74
C THR A 101 22.63 7.36 0.60
N THR A 102 23.92 7.71 0.67
CA THR A 102 24.51 8.35 1.87
C THR A 102 23.82 9.68 2.18
N ASP A 103 23.43 10.45 1.16
CA ASP A 103 22.71 11.71 1.34
C ASP A 103 21.34 11.48 1.99
N ASP A 104 20.63 10.42 1.59
CA ASP A 104 19.35 10.06 2.21
C ASP A 104 19.53 9.77 3.70
N ILE A 105 20.58 9.07 4.07
CA ILE A 105 20.90 8.75 5.47
C ILE A 105 21.23 10.02 6.25
N ILE A 106 22.06 10.90 5.71
CA ILE A 106 22.42 12.16 6.36
C ILE A 106 21.17 12.98 6.65
N HIS A 107 20.26 13.11 5.69
CA HIS A 107 19.00 13.82 5.89
C HIS A 107 18.12 13.19 6.97
N SER A 108 18.07 11.87 7.06
CA SER A 108 17.22 11.19 8.03
C SER A 108 17.77 11.30 9.46
N LEU A 109 19.09 11.38 9.61
CA LEU A 109 19.75 11.43 10.91
C LEU A 109 20.00 12.85 11.42
N SER A 110 19.92 13.87 10.55
CA SER A 110 20.23 15.26 10.91
C SER A 110 19.11 15.98 11.66
N ASP A 111 17.95 15.39 11.75
CA ASP A 111 16.83 15.93 12.54
C ASP A 111 16.77 15.26 13.91
#